data_094cf0fdd86fbc12217e4f0827fdf12e
#
_entry.id   094cf0fdd86fbc12217e4f0827fdf12e
#
_cell.length_a   1.000
_cell.length_b   1.000
_cell.length_c   1.000
_cell.angle_alpha   90.00
_cell.angle_beta   90.00
_cell.angle_gamma   90.00
#
_symmetry.space_group_name_H-M   'P 1'
#
loop_
_entity.id
_entity.type
_entity.pdbx_description
1 polymer ?
#
loop_
_entity_poly.entity_id
_entity_poly.type
_entity_poly.pdbx_seq_one_letter_code
_entity_poly.pdbx_strand_id
1 'polypeptide(L)'
;MLKVILIISVALIALILIYAATRPDDFHVERSINIKAAPEKIFGLINDLHRWNEWTPYNKDQAMRKTYSGSASGKGAAYSWEGNKDVGKGEIAITESIPFSRIVFDLHMIEPFEGHNVAAFSLNAAGDSTRVTWSLDDKQKLMVKVMGIFMNMDRMIGKDFEAGLANLKTVAEK
;
A
#
# COMPACT_ATOMS: atom_id res chain seq x y z
N MET A 1 -37.85 -15.38 23.91
CA MET A 1 -37.37 -14.36 22.96
C MET A 1 -35.86 -14.13 23.06
N LEU A 2 -35.24 -13.76 24.18
CA LEU A 2 -33.81 -13.49 24.32
C LEU A 2 -32.90 -14.68 23.90
N LYS A 3 -33.22 -15.92 24.32
CA LYS A 3 -32.51 -17.14 23.94
C LYS A 3 -32.51 -17.38 22.40
N VAL A 4 -33.64 -17.11 21.73
CA VAL A 4 -33.77 -17.27 20.27
C VAL A 4 -32.91 -16.24 19.54
N ILE A 5 -32.93 -14.98 20.00
CA ILE A 5 -32.08 -13.90 19.44
C ILE A 5 -30.59 -14.27 19.58
N LEU A 6 -30.19 -14.75 20.76
CA LEU A 6 -28.82 -15.18 21.00
C LEU A 6 -28.37 -16.31 20.07
N ILE A 7 -29.21 -17.34 19.88
CA ILE A 7 -28.92 -18.46 18.97
C ILE A 7 -28.78 -17.97 17.53
N ILE A 8 -29.68 -17.11 17.07
CA ILE A 8 -29.61 -16.54 15.72
C ILE A 8 -28.35 -15.73 15.52
N SER A 9 -27.97 -14.90 16.51
CA SER A 9 -26.74 -14.08 16.44
C SER A 9 -25.47 -14.95 16.36
N VAL A 10 -25.40 -16.01 17.17
CA VAL A 10 -24.27 -16.96 17.15
C VAL A 10 -24.22 -17.68 15.81
N ALA A 11 -25.35 -18.13 15.29
CA ALA A 11 -25.41 -18.79 13.98
C ALA A 11 -24.96 -17.86 12.85
N LEU A 12 -25.37 -16.58 12.88
CA LEU A 12 -24.96 -15.57 11.88
C LEU A 12 -23.46 -15.31 11.94
N ILE A 13 -22.89 -15.15 13.14
CA ILE A 13 -21.44 -14.97 13.31
C ILE A 13 -20.68 -16.18 12.76
N ALA A 14 -21.13 -17.40 13.09
CA ALA A 14 -20.52 -18.62 12.59
C ALA A 14 -20.55 -18.69 11.06
N LEU A 15 -21.65 -18.34 10.42
CA LEU A 15 -21.78 -18.30 8.95
C LEU A 15 -20.81 -17.27 8.34
N ILE A 16 -20.68 -16.08 8.93
CA ILE A 16 -19.73 -15.06 8.47
C ILE A 16 -18.28 -15.58 8.56
N LEU A 17 -17.92 -16.20 9.69
CA LEU A 17 -16.57 -16.76 9.88
C LEU A 17 -16.27 -17.89 8.91
N ILE A 18 -17.22 -18.81 8.69
CA ILE A 18 -17.10 -19.91 7.70
C ILE A 18 -16.92 -19.30 6.31
N TYR A 19 -17.78 -18.37 5.91
CA TYR A 19 -17.67 -17.71 4.61
C TYR A 19 -16.33 -17.00 4.43
N ALA A 20 -15.86 -16.25 5.45
CA ALA A 20 -14.54 -15.61 5.41
C ALA A 20 -13.40 -16.64 5.25
N ALA A 21 -13.49 -17.78 5.94
CA ALA A 21 -12.48 -18.84 5.86
C ALA A 21 -12.40 -19.50 4.46
N THR A 22 -13.48 -19.49 3.69
CA THR A 22 -13.48 -20.03 2.31
C THR A 22 -12.90 -19.06 1.27
N ARG A 23 -12.67 -17.78 1.63
CA ARG A 23 -12.09 -16.80 0.70
C ARG A 23 -10.57 -17.02 0.55
N PRO A 24 -10.01 -16.72 -0.65
CA PRO A 24 -8.56 -16.82 -0.87
C PRO A 24 -7.78 -16.03 0.18
N ASP A 25 -6.59 -16.54 0.54
CA ASP A 25 -5.65 -15.83 1.41
C ASP A 25 -4.93 -14.71 0.66
N ASP A 26 -4.67 -14.93 -0.63
CA ASP A 26 -3.94 -13.99 -1.46
C ASP A 26 -4.84 -12.78 -1.82
N PHE A 27 -4.32 -11.60 -1.57
CA PHE A 27 -4.92 -10.32 -1.90
C PHE A 27 -3.96 -9.51 -2.74
N HIS A 28 -4.43 -8.99 -3.85
CA HIS A 28 -3.66 -8.19 -4.77
C HIS A 28 -4.44 -6.94 -5.17
N VAL A 29 -3.78 -5.80 -5.14
CA VAL A 29 -4.28 -4.53 -5.68
C VAL A 29 -3.22 -3.94 -6.57
N GLU A 30 -3.58 -3.50 -7.77
CA GLU A 30 -2.68 -2.71 -8.62
C GLU A 30 -3.41 -1.57 -9.33
N ARG A 31 -2.66 -0.49 -9.60
CA ARG A 31 -3.09 0.63 -10.44
C ARG A 31 -1.93 1.08 -11.31
N SER A 32 -2.25 1.55 -12.52
CA SER A 32 -1.24 1.99 -13.48
C SER A 32 -1.60 3.35 -14.08
N ILE A 33 -0.57 4.11 -14.43
CA ILE A 33 -0.70 5.37 -15.15
C ILE A 33 0.43 5.53 -16.17
N ASN A 34 0.18 6.26 -17.24
CA ASN A 34 1.24 6.70 -18.16
C ASN A 34 1.70 8.11 -17.79
N ILE A 35 3.01 8.25 -17.59
CA ILE A 35 3.69 9.50 -17.20
C ILE A 35 4.61 9.91 -18.34
N LYS A 36 4.48 11.15 -18.83
CA LYS A 36 5.30 11.70 -19.90
C LYS A 36 6.65 12.18 -19.35
N ALA A 37 7.45 11.22 -18.92
CA ALA A 37 8.81 11.40 -18.39
C ALA A 37 9.60 10.11 -18.60
N ALA A 38 10.94 10.26 -18.66
CA ALA A 38 11.86 9.13 -18.74
C ALA A 38 11.82 8.27 -17.46
N PRO A 39 12.03 6.94 -17.56
CA PRO A 39 12.04 6.04 -16.40
C PRO A 39 13.02 6.47 -15.31
N GLU A 40 14.16 7.04 -15.67
CA GLU A 40 15.21 7.50 -14.74
C GLU A 40 14.70 8.57 -13.78
N LYS A 41 13.93 9.56 -14.32
CA LYS A 41 13.35 10.64 -13.51
C LYS A 41 12.33 10.12 -12.52
N ILE A 42 11.43 9.25 -12.98
CA ILE A 42 10.39 8.64 -12.17
C ILE A 42 11.00 7.71 -11.11
N PHE A 43 11.98 6.89 -11.52
CA PHE A 43 12.71 6.00 -10.63
C PHE A 43 13.35 6.78 -9.48
N GLY A 44 14.01 7.90 -9.74
CA GLY A 44 14.61 8.75 -8.72
C GLY A 44 13.60 9.31 -7.70
N LEU A 45 12.34 9.54 -8.10
CA LEU A 45 11.27 9.99 -7.21
C LEU A 45 10.75 8.88 -6.27
N ILE A 46 10.83 7.62 -6.72
CA ILE A 46 10.33 6.47 -5.97
C ILE A 46 11.43 5.83 -5.13
N ASN A 47 12.66 5.75 -5.67
CA ASN A 47 13.80 5.06 -5.08
C ASN A 47 14.44 5.81 -3.89
N ASP A 48 14.14 7.10 -3.75
CA ASP A 48 14.52 7.93 -2.60
C ASP A 48 13.29 8.19 -1.72
N LEU A 49 13.26 7.56 -0.54
CA LEU A 49 12.13 7.65 0.38
C LEU A 49 11.92 9.07 0.95
N HIS A 50 12.93 9.95 0.94
CA HIS A 50 12.78 11.36 1.33
C HIS A 50 11.92 12.12 0.32
N ARG A 51 12.02 11.75 -0.97
CA ARG A 51 11.25 12.35 -2.06
C ARG A 51 9.78 11.93 -2.08
N TRP A 52 9.39 10.91 -1.33
CA TRP A 52 7.99 10.51 -1.17
C TRP A 52 7.12 11.64 -0.62
N ASN A 53 7.70 12.58 0.13
CA ASN A 53 6.98 13.76 0.60
C ASN A 53 6.44 14.65 -0.53
N GLU A 54 6.98 14.54 -1.75
CA GLU A 54 6.58 15.34 -2.90
C GLU A 54 5.30 14.81 -3.57
N TRP A 55 4.97 13.50 -3.42
CA TRP A 55 3.91 12.86 -4.19
C TRP A 55 3.03 11.86 -3.42
N THR A 56 3.51 11.26 -2.31
CA THR A 56 2.75 10.23 -1.61
C THR A 56 1.38 10.72 -1.13
N PRO A 57 0.30 9.90 -1.26
CA PRO A 57 -1.01 10.26 -0.75
C PRO A 57 -1.15 10.07 0.76
N TYR A 58 -0.13 9.50 1.41
CA TYR A 58 -0.16 9.10 2.82
C TYR A 58 0.33 10.16 3.81
N ASN A 59 0.74 11.34 3.34
CA ASN A 59 1.09 12.49 4.19
C ASN A 59 -0.16 13.24 4.67
N LYS A 60 -1.17 12.53 5.15
CA LYS A 60 -2.47 13.08 5.60
C LYS A 60 -2.37 13.77 6.97
N ASP A 61 -1.36 13.41 7.77
CA ASP A 61 -1.11 13.97 9.09
C ASP A 61 0.15 14.84 9.06
N GLN A 62 0.00 16.14 9.23
CA GLN A 62 1.12 17.09 9.25
C GLN A 62 2.03 16.92 10.48
N ALA A 63 1.52 16.33 11.56
CA ALA A 63 2.28 16.03 12.78
C ALA A 63 2.94 14.65 12.77
N MET A 64 2.75 13.86 11.69
CA MET A 64 3.34 12.54 11.55
C MET A 64 4.87 12.60 11.61
N ARG A 65 5.44 11.85 12.54
CA ARG A 65 6.89 11.72 12.68
C ARG A 65 7.40 10.62 11.78
N LYS A 66 8.46 10.92 11.02
CA LYS A 66 9.19 9.95 10.19
C LYS A 66 10.62 9.86 10.69
N THR A 67 11.11 8.63 10.86
CA THR A 67 12.50 8.35 11.21
C THR A 67 13.12 7.53 10.11
N TYR A 68 14.06 8.13 9.38
CA TYR A 68 14.75 7.48 8.27
C TYR A 68 15.96 6.69 8.78
N SER A 69 16.24 5.55 8.14
CA SER A 69 17.33 4.64 8.51
C SER A 69 17.85 3.88 7.29
N GLY A 70 18.99 3.22 7.44
CA GLY A 70 19.62 2.42 6.40
C GLY A 70 20.32 3.25 5.33
N SER A 71 20.20 2.83 4.07
CA SER A 71 20.81 3.52 2.93
C SER A 71 20.11 4.87 2.64
N ALA A 72 20.82 5.82 2.04
CA ALA A 72 20.23 7.10 1.63
C ALA A 72 19.13 6.95 0.58
N SER A 73 19.27 5.96 -0.32
CA SER A 73 18.28 5.59 -1.33
C SER A 73 18.49 4.15 -1.80
N GLY A 74 17.53 3.59 -2.52
CA GLY A 74 17.60 2.25 -3.07
C GLY A 74 17.52 1.15 -2.02
N LYS A 75 18.00 -0.04 -2.37
CA LYS A 75 17.96 -1.20 -1.48
C LYS A 75 18.58 -0.91 -0.13
N GLY A 76 17.84 -1.21 0.95
CA GLY A 76 18.25 -0.96 2.33
C GLY A 76 17.85 0.42 2.86
N ALA A 77 17.30 1.33 2.04
CA ALA A 77 16.68 2.55 2.54
C ALA A 77 15.36 2.20 3.23
N ALA A 78 15.10 2.83 4.38
CA ALA A 78 13.91 2.58 5.16
C ALA A 78 13.46 3.83 5.91
N TYR A 79 12.19 3.90 6.29
CA TYR A 79 11.71 4.79 7.33
C TYR A 79 10.57 4.14 8.13
N SER A 80 10.48 4.52 9.41
CA SER A 80 9.31 4.27 10.24
C SER A 80 8.50 5.55 10.39
N TRP A 81 7.19 5.40 10.59
CA TRP A 81 6.30 6.54 10.85
C TRP A 81 5.40 6.27 12.05
N GLU A 82 5.01 7.36 12.71
CA GLU A 82 4.05 7.37 13.80
C GLU A 82 3.21 8.64 13.68
N GLY A 83 1.91 8.48 13.49
CA GLY A 83 0.96 9.57 13.31
C GLY A 83 -0.34 9.35 14.06
N ASN A 84 -1.37 10.08 13.65
CA ASN A 84 -2.70 9.97 14.24
C ASN A 84 -3.39 8.64 13.82
N LYS A 85 -4.62 8.42 14.33
CA LYS A 85 -5.42 7.21 14.05
C LYS A 85 -5.70 6.94 12.55
N ASP A 86 -5.58 7.95 11.69
CA ASP A 86 -5.88 7.83 10.26
C ASP A 86 -4.66 7.34 9.46
N VAL A 87 -3.44 7.56 9.95
CA VAL A 87 -2.18 7.11 9.33
C VAL A 87 -1.50 5.99 10.12
N GLY A 88 -1.81 5.84 11.42
CA GLY A 88 -1.30 4.77 12.27
C GLY A 88 0.21 4.81 12.47
N LYS A 89 0.80 3.62 12.61
CA LYS A 89 2.23 3.41 12.82
C LYS A 89 2.71 2.25 11.95
N GLY A 90 3.92 2.37 11.40
CA GLY A 90 4.51 1.30 10.61
C GLY A 90 5.92 1.61 10.15
N GLU A 91 6.43 0.72 9.31
CA GLU A 91 7.77 0.79 8.73
C GLU A 91 7.69 0.40 7.26
N ILE A 92 8.54 0.99 6.43
CA ILE A 92 8.72 0.62 5.04
C ILE A 92 10.20 0.57 4.72
N ALA A 93 10.62 -0.48 4.00
CA ALA A 93 11.99 -0.66 3.57
C ALA A 93 12.07 -1.09 2.11
N ILE A 94 13.03 -0.57 1.36
CA ILE A 94 13.32 -1.02 0.00
C ILE A 94 14.11 -2.32 0.07
N THR A 95 13.51 -3.42 -0.38
CA THR A 95 14.13 -4.76 -0.39
C THR A 95 14.78 -5.09 -1.72
N GLU A 96 14.28 -4.52 -2.82
CA GLU A 96 14.84 -4.65 -4.17
C GLU A 96 14.78 -3.32 -4.91
N SER A 97 15.82 -3.02 -5.67
CA SER A 97 15.90 -1.84 -6.53
C SER A 97 16.66 -2.20 -7.79
N ILE A 98 15.92 -2.42 -8.88
CA ILE A 98 16.47 -2.66 -10.22
C ILE A 98 16.37 -1.34 -10.99
N PRO A 99 17.50 -0.73 -11.39
CA PRO A 99 17.51 0.59 -11.99
C PRO A 99 16.50 0.75 -13.12
N PHE A 100 15.70 1.81 -13.01
CA PHE A 100 14.74 2.30 -13.99
C PHE A 100 13.60 1.35 -14.36
N SER A 101 13.50 0.18 -13.69
CA SER A 101 12.51 -0.83 -14.03
C SER A 101 11.65 -1.32 -12.87
N ARG A 102 12.23 -1.54 -11.67
CA ARG A 102 11.50 -2.14 -10.56
C ARG A 102 12.03 -1.71 -9.20
N ILE A 103 11.12 -1.45 -8.26
CA ILE A 103 11.43 -1.22 -6.84
C ILE A 103 10.43 -2.02 -6.02
N VAL A 104 10.91 -2.81 -5.06
CA VAL A 104 10.09 -3.61 -4.15
C VAL A 104 10.30 -3.14 -2.72
N PHE A 105 9.21 -3.07 -1.98
CA PHE A 105 9.18 -2.62 -0.60
C PHE A 105 8.58 -3.71 0.29
N ASP A 106 9.15 -3.89 1.46
CA ASP A 106 8.50 -4.52 2.61
C ASP A 106 7.79 -3.43 3.42
N LEU A 107 6.48 -3.58 3.60
CA LEU A 107 5.62 -2.66 4.32
C LEU A 107 5.07 -3.37 5.55
N HIS A 108 5.56 -2.98 6.73
CA HIS A 108 5.09 -3.49 8.01
C HIS A 108 4.17 -2.46 8.68
N MET A 109 2.87 -2.71 8.64
CA MET A 109 1.89 -1.96 9.42
C MET A 109 1.89 -2.50 10.85
N ILE A 110 2.04 -1.60 11.85
CA ILE A 110 2.03 -1.94 13.29
C ILE A 110 0.69 -1.57 13.89
N GLU A 111 0.16 -0.40 13.54
CA GLU A 111 -1.15 0.10 13.99
C GLU A 111 -1.95 0.65 12.82
N PRO A 112 -3.30 0.51 12.82
CA PRO A 112 -4.18 -0.07 13.86
C PRO A 112 -4.23 -1.61 13.84
N PHE A 113 -3.76 -2.26 12.77
CA PHE A 113 -3.73 -3.73 12.63
C PHE A 113 -2.37 -4.15 12.09
N GLU A 114 -1.75 -5.09 12.78
CA GLU A 114 -0.46 -5.62 12.37
C GLU A 114 -0.58 -6.45 11.09
N GLY A 115 0.24 -6.11 10.10
CA GLY A 115 0.31 -6.81 8.81
C GLY A 115 1.61 -6.54 8.08
N HIS A 116 2.06 -7.54 7.30
CA HIS A 116 3.21 -7.44 6.40
C HIS A 116 2.73 -7.52 4.96
N ASN A 117 3.06 -6.53 4.18
CA ASN A 117 2.66 -6.43 2.78
C ASN A 117 3.89 -6.23 1.90
N VAL A 118 3.84 -6.73 0.69
CA VAL A 118 4.85 -6.45 -0.33
C VAL A 118 4.26 -5.44 -1.32
N ALA A 119 4.83 -4.25 -1.36
CA ALA A 119 4.48 -3.26 -2.37
C ALA A 119 5.55 -3.22 -3.46
N ALA A 120 5.16 -2.92 -4.70
CA ALA A 120 6.11 -2.79 -5.79
C ALA A 120 5.71 -1.69 -6.76
N PHE A 121 6.72 -1.04 -7.34
CA PHE A 121 6.59 -0.23 -8.54
C PHE A 121 7.30 -0.92 -9.70
N SER A 122 6.61 -0.98 -10.84
CA SER A 122 7.19 -1.40 -12.11
C SER A 122 7.12 -0.24 -13.11
N LEU A 123 8.23 0.01 -13.80
CA LEU A 123 8.37 1.07 -14.79
C LEU A 123 8.68 0.45 -16.14
N ASN A 124 7.83 0.72 -17.13
CA ASN A 124 7.98 0.21 -18.48
C ASN A 124 7.99 1.38 -19.45
N ALA A 125 9.11 1.59 -20.14
CA ALA A 125 9.23 2.63 -21.17
C ALA A 125 8.22 2.37 -22.30
N ALA A 126 7.53 3.42 -22.74
CA ALA A 126 6.50 3.37 -23.78
C ALA A 126 6.58 4.64 -24.65
N GLY A 127 7.51 4.65 -25.62
CA GLY A 127 7.77 5.81 -26.47
C GLY A 127 8.35 6.98 -25.68
N ASP A 128 7.66 8.13 -25.67
CA ASP A 128 8.03 9.34 -24.92
C ASP A 128 7.50 9.36 -23.48
N SER A 129 6.93 8.26 -23.04
CA SER A 129 6.31 8.11 -21.72
C SER A 129 6.77 6.82 -21.04
N THR A 130 6.47 6.72 -19.75
CA THR A 130 6.70 5.52 -18.94
C THR A 130 5.38 5.07 -18.34
N ARG A 131 5.02 3.80 -18.55
CA ARG A 131 3.92 3.16 -17.82
C ARG A 131 4.43 2.78 -16.43
N VAL A 132 3.84 3.38 -15.41
CA VAL A 132 4.11 3.10 -14.01
C VAL A 132 2.96 2.30 -13.42
N THR A 133 3.28 1.15 -12.83
CA THR A 133 2.33 0.30 -12.11
C THR A 133 2.74 0.25 -10.65
N TRP A 134 1.80 0.54 -9.76
CA TRP A 134 1.95 0.38 -8.31
C TRP A 134 1.10 -0.79 -7.85
N SER A 135 1.69 -1.80 -7.24
CA SER A 135 1.02 -2.99 -6.72
C SER A 135 1.26 -3.19 -5.22
N LEU A 136 0.36 -3.91 -4.60
CA LEU A 136 0.47 -4.39 -3.23
C LEU A 136 -0.07 -5.81 -3.17
N ASP A 137 0.75 -6.68 -2.63
CA ASP A 137 0.44 -8.08 -2.36
C ASP A 137 0.41 -8.32 -0.84
N ASP A 138 -0.62 -9.01 -0.37
CA ASP A 138 -0.81 -9.37 1.04
C ASP A 138 -1.32 -10.81 1.18
N LYS A 139 -1.01 -11.44 2.32
CA LYS A 139 -1.67 -12.67 2.76
C LYS A 139 -2.63 -12.36 3.90
N GLN A 140 -3.90 -12.29 3.56
CA GLN A 140 -4.95 -11.87 4.48
C GLN A 140 -5.17 -12.87 5.60
N LYS A 141 -5.04 -12.41 6.84
CA LYS A 141 -5.49 -13.14 8.04
C LYS A 141 -7.04 -13.16 8.08
N LEU A 142 -7.62 -14.15 8.78
CA LEU A 142 -9.07 -14.33 8.86
C LEU A 142 -9.82 -13.03 9.23
N MET A 143 -9.28 -12.22 10.16
CA MET A 143 -9.90 -10.97 10.57
C MET A 143 -10.02 -9.97 9.40
N VAL A 144 -8.98 -9.85 8.56
CA VAL A 144 -8.97 -8.97 7.39
C VAL A 144 -9.97 -9.47 6.34
N LYS A 145 -10.11 -10.79 6.16
CA LYS A 145 -11.13 -11.39 5.28
C LYS A 145 -12.55 -11.08 5.76
N VAL A 146 -12.80 -11.13 7.08
CA VAL A 146 -14.09 -10.73 7.68
C VAL A 146 -14.36 -9.26 7.38
N MET A 147 -13.39 -8.37 7.58
CA MET A 147 -13.53 -6.95 7.24
C MET A 147 -13.82 -6.73 5.74
N GLY A 148 -13.15 -7.52 4.88
CA GLY A 148 -13.33 -7.47 3.43
C GLY A 148 -14.72 -7.93 2.94
N ILE A 149 -15.56 -8.54 3.80
CA ILE A 149 -16.97 -8.80 3.49
C ILE A 149 -17.79 -7.50 3.48
N PHE A 150 -17.46 -6.57 4.39
CA PHE A 150 -18.20 -5.32 4.59
C PHE A 150 -17.54 -4.13 3.89
N MET A 151 -16.25 -4.22 3.54
CA MET A 151 -15.46 -3.15 2.96
C MET A 151 -14.77 -3.62 1.68
N ASN A 152 -14.89 -2.85 0.61
CA ASN A 152 -14.15 -3.13 -0.62
C ASN A 152 -12.71 -2.60 -0.50
N MET A 153 -11.80 -3.49 -0.05
CA MET A 153 -10.38 -3.15 0.18
C MET A 153 -9.66 -2.74 -1.12
N ASP A 154 -9.93 -3.41 -2.25
CA ASP A 154 -9.38 -3.03 -3.54
C ASP A 154 -9.73 -1.58 -3.91
N ARG A 155 -11.01 -1.21 -3.71
CA ARG A 155 -11.46 0.15 -4.01
C ARG A 155 -10.84 1.19 -3.07
N MET A 156 -10.65 0.85 -1.81
CA MET A 156 -10.09 1.76 -0.81
C MET A 156 -8.61 2.01 -1.06
N ILE A 157 -7.81 0.95 -1.16
CA ILE A 157 -6.37 1.04 -1.43
C ILE A 157 -6.12 1.56 -2.85
N GLY A 158 -6.90 1.08 -3.82
CA GLY A 158 -6.79 1.50 -5.21
C GLY A 158 -7.00 3.00 -5.42
N LYS A 159 -7.91 3.64 -4.68
CA LYS A 159 -8.09 5.10 -4.72
C LYS A 159 -6.85 5.86 -4.22
N ASP A 160 -6.23 5.38 -3.14
CA ASP A 160 -4.98 5.99 -2.65
C ASP A 160 -3.85 5.80 -3.68
N PHE A 161 -3.76 4.64 -4.34
CA PHE A 161 -2.79 4.41 -5.41
C PHE A 161 -3.03 5.33 -6.62
N GLU A 162 -4.27 5.47 -7.04
CA GLU A 162 -4.65 6.40 -8.12
C GLU A 162 -4.25 7.84 -7.79
N ALA A 163 -4.54 8.29 -6.56
CA ALA A 163 -4.15 9.62 -6.09
C ALA A 163 -2.62 9.79 -6.05
N GLY A 164 -1.90 8.82 -5.51
CA GLY A 164 -0.43 8.84 -5.45
C GLY A 164 0.22 8.85 -6.83
N LEU A 165 -0.26 8.01 -7.75
CA LEU A 165 0.22 7.96 -9.13
C LEU A 165 -0.08 9.27 -9.89
N ALA A 166 -1.24 9.90 -9.64
CA ALA A 166 -1.55 11.21 -10.23
C ALA A 166 -0.63 12.32 -9.70
N ASN A 167 -0.32 12.31 -8.40
CA ASN A 167 0.64 13.23 -7.80
C ASN A 167 2.06 13.01 -8.37
N LEU A 168 2.49 11.73 -8.44
CA LEU A 168 3.78 11.35 -9.01
C LEU A 168 3.91 11.84 -10.46
N LYS A 169 2.85 11.67 -11.26
CA LYS A 169 2.76 12.21 -12.63
C LYS A 169 2.97 13.72 -12.63
N THR A 170 2.26 14.44 -11.77
CA THR A 170 2.35 15.91 -11.69
C THR A 170 3.78 16.37 -11.36
N VAL A 171 4.49 15.64 -10.48
CA VAL A 171 5.88 15.97 -10.11
C VAL A 171 6.85 15.59 -11.21
N ALA A 172 6.67 14.43 -11.85
CA ALA A 172 7.57 13.92 -12.85
C ALA A 172 7.48 14.67 -14.19
N GLU A 173 6.34 15.24 -14.54
CA GLU A 173 6.11 15.97 -15.82
C GLU A 173 6.50 17.47 -15.77
N LYS A 174 6.91 17.98 -14.60
CA LYS A 174 7.53 19.31 -14.46
C LYS A 174 8.97 19.31 -14.95
#